data_e888d49fa32ae0f218a5d9025070e901
#
_entry.id   e888d49fa32ae0f218a5d9025070e901
#
_cell.length_a   1.000
_cell.length_b   1.000
_cell.length_c   1.000
_cell.angle_alpha   90.00
_cell.angle_beta   90.00
_cell.angle_gamma   90.00
#
_symmetry.space_group_name_H-M   'P 1'
#
loop_
_entity.id
_entity.type
_entity.pdbx_description
1 polymer ?
#
loop_
_entity_poly.entity_id
_entity_poly.type
_entity_poly.pdbx_seq_one_letter_code
_entity_poly.pdbx_strand_id
1 'polypeptide(L)'
;MVEAGNKTINWVTEQLNHDGTFSGIEGHILAYYKAPMTFAEAGRVTEATAIAKHLRKTFFENGDFHAVKDDPTSGGLKNYRTAWIGRGLHQLGFFDLSNSAGAFLESEMVPKHHGILEDSEIHGYPREMDWGATCSAILAFLTMGRVDSAAACGEFLVKMIDDQPNKNKFYLKRDLNGEIIVDLMDRQLKTHVIEFAKTQQIYWYLGMSMTAFAGLLLMTQE
;
A
#
# COMPACT_ATOMS: atom_id res chain seq x y z
N MET A 1 15.96 -16.98 -13.19
CA MET A 1 15.09 -16.18 -12.28
C MET A 1 14.53 -17.00 -11.13
N VAL A 2 13.91 -18.16 -11.36
CA VAL A 2 13.34 -19.03 -10.30
C VAL A 2 14.36 -19.40 -9.23
N GLU A 3 15.58 -19.82 -9.62
CA GLU A 3 16.64 -20.18 -8.67
C GLU A 3 17.04 -19.00 -7.77
N ALA A 4 17.16 -17.79 -8.32
CA ALA A 4 17.47 -16.59 -7.53
C ALA A 4 16.35 -16.27 -6.55
N GLY A 5 15.07 -16.38 -6.97
CA GLY A 5 13.91 -16.23 -6.11
C GLY A 5 13.91 -17.22 -4.95
N ASN A 6 14.19 -18.49 -5.24
CA ASN A 6 14.28 -19.53 -4.20
C ASN A 6 15.42 -19.29 -3.21
N LYS A 7 16.58 -18.83 -3.66
CA LYS A 7 17.68 -18.46 -2.78
C LYS A 7 17.29 -17.30 -1.86
N THR A 8 16.64 -16.28 -2.42
CA THR A 8 16.19 -15.11 -1.66
C THR A 8 15.17 -15.48 -0.60
N ILE A 9 14.12 -16.25 -0.96
CA ILE A 9 13.08 -16.62 0.01
C ILE A 9 13.64 -17.54 1.10
N ASN A 10 14.54 -18.44 0.78
CA ASN A 10 15.19 -19.29 1.77
C ASN A 10 16.00 -18.46 2.77
N TRP A 11 16.80 -17.51 2.28
CA TRP A 11 17.55 -16.60 3.15
C TRP A 11 16.65 -15.77 4.06
N VAL A 12 15.54 -15.22 3.54
CA VAL A 12 14.56 -14.48 4.36
C VAL A 12 13.90 -15.40 5.38
N THR A 13 13.59 -16.65 5.01
CA THR A 13 13.00 -17.66 5.91
C THR A 13 13.92 -17.97 7.09
N GLU A 14 15.24 -18.02 6.88
CA GLU A 14 16.25 -18.24 7.93
C GLU A 14 16.28 -17.13 8.98
N GLN A 15 15.76 -15.92 8.65
CA GLN A 15 15.66 -14.79 9.58
C GLN A 15 14.34 -14.80 10.36
N LEU A 16 13.39 -15.69 10.00
CA LEU A 16 12.07 -15.73 10.59
C LEU A 16 12.02 -16.70 11.79
N ASN A 17 11.52 -16.23 12.91
CA ASN A 17 11.26 -17.04 14.08
C ASN A 17 9.94 -17.83 13.92
N HIS A 18 9.78 -18.89 14.70
CA HIS A 18 8.57 -19.73 14.67
C HIS A 18 7.27 -18.99 15.01
N ASP A 19 7.35 -17.87 15.73
CA ASP A 19 6.21 -17.03 16.09
C ASP A 19 5.84 -15.98 15.01
N GLY A 20 6.55 -15.98 13.90
CA GLY A 20 6.33 -15.07 12.78
C GLY A 20 7.04 -13.71 12.91
N THR A 21 7.97 -13.58 13.87
CA THR A 21 8.80 -12.38 14.03
C THR A 21 10.08 -12.47 13.24
N PHE A 22 10.60 -11.33 12.75
CA PHE A 22 11.97 -11.22 12.26
C PHE A 22 12.88 -10.72 13.38
N SER A 23 13.97 -11.46 13.65
CA SER A 23 14.87 -11.19 14.77
C SER A 23 15.42 -9.77 14.74
N GLY A 24 15.26 -9.03 15.84
CA GLY A 24 15.77 -7.68 16.03
C GLY A 24 14.95 -6.56 15.40
N ILE A 25 13.85 -6.89 14.73
CA ILE A 25 12.94 -5.93 14.10
C ILE A 25 11.45 -6.27 14.34
N GLU A 26 11.16 -6.93 15.45
CA GLU A 26 9.83 -7.49 15.79
C GLU A 26 8.71 -6.43 15.79
N GLY A 27 9.04 -5.20 16.19
CA GLY A 27 8.11 -4.06 16.23
C GLY A 27 8.10 -3.17 14.99
N HIS A 28 8.87 -3.48 13.95
CA HIS A 28 9.01 -2.64 12.76
C HIS A 28 8.01 -3.05 11.68
N ILE A 29 6.87 -2.40 11.58
CA ILE A 29 5.80 -2.77 10.65
C ILE A 29 6.25 -2.83 9.18
N LEU A 30 7.22 -2.01 8.77
CA LEU A 30 7.75 -2.03 7.40
C LEU A 30 8.49 -3.32 7.04
N ALA A 31 8.90 -4.12 8.03
CA ALA A 31 9.46 -5.45 7.78
C ALA A 31 8.38 -6.47 7.38
N TYR A 32 7.12 -6.22 7.72
CA TYR A 32 6.04 -7.20 7.62
C TYR A 32 5.01 -6.92 6.54
N TYR A 33 4.85 -5.68 6.08
CA TYR A 33 3.67 -5.29 5.29
C TYR A 33 3.49 -6.04 3.96
N LYS A 34 4.56 -6.51 3.33
CA LYS A 34 4.50 -7.36 2.13
C LYS A 34 4.74 -8.85 2.41
N ALA A 35 5.19 -9.19 3.62
CA ALA A 35 5.64 -10.53 3.94
C ALA A 35 4.52 -11.59 3.80
N PRO A 36 3.26 -11.41 4.28
CA PRO A 36 2.22 -12.41 4.12
C PRO A 36 2.04 -12.84 2.67
N MET A 37 1.94 -11.88 1.75
CA MET A 37 1.78 -12.15 0.33
C MET A 37 3.03 -12.80 -0.27
N THR A 38 4.23 -12.26 0.03
CA THR A 38 5.49 -12.77 -0.51
C THR A 38 5.72 -14.24 -0.13
N PHE A 39 5.49 -14.60 1.13
CA PHE A 39 5.65 -15.97 1.59
C PHE A 39 4.55 -16.90 1.04
N ALA A 40 3.30 -16.41 0.92
CA ALA A 40 2.20 -17.16 0.31
C ALA A 40 2.50 -17.48 -1.17
N GLU A 41 2.89 -16.51 -1.97
CA GLU A 41 3.28 -16.68 -3.39
C GLU A 41 4.47 -17.62 -3.58
N ALA A 42 5.38 -17.65 -2.60
CA ALA A 42 6.51 -18.58 -2.60
C ALA A 42 6.16 -20.01 -2.11
N GLY A 43 4.87 -20.27 -1.80
CA GLY A 43 4.41 -21.56 -1.27
C GLY A 43 4.82 -21.82 0.20
N ARG A 44 5.28 -20.80 0.91
CA ARG A 44 5.69 -20.86 2.32
C ARG A 44 4.51 -20.53 3.25
N VAL A 45 3.44 -21.32 3.15
CA VAL A 45 2.16 -21.05 3.83
C VAL A 45 2.28 -21.08 5.35
N THR A 46 3.12 -21.96 5.90
CA THR A 46 3.35 -22.05 7.35
C THR A 46 3.95 -20.75 7.89
N GLU A 47 4.98 -20.26 7.24
CA GLU A 47 5.68 -19.02 7.60
C GLU A 47 4.77 -17.80 7.39
N ALA A 48 4.06 -17.74 6.25
CA ALA A 48 3.08 -16.69 5.98
C ALA A 48 1.99 -16.65 7.07
N THR A 49 1.51 -17.81 7.53
CA THR A 49 0.53 -17.93 8.60
C THR A 49 1.08 -17.45 9.95
N ALA A 50 2.33 -17.76 10.26
CA ALA A 50 2.98 -17.29 11.49
C ALA A 50 3.10 -15.75 11.48
N ILE A 51 3.53 -15.17 10.34
CA ILE A 51 3.58 -13.71 10.14
C ILE A 51 2.18 -13.08 10.29
N ALA A 52 1.14 -13.68 9.70
CA ALA A 52 -0.23 -13.19 9.81
C ALA A 52 -0.72 -13.14 11.26
N LYS A 53 -0.39 -14.16 12.05
CA LYS A 53 -0.69 -14.19 13.50
C LYS A 53 0.07 -13.11 14.28
N HIS A 54 1.34 -12.88 13.94
CA HIS A 54 2.12 -11.81 14.52
C HIS A 54 1.52 -10.44 14.19
N LEU A 55 1.16 -10.17 12.93
CA LEU A 55 0.49 -8.94 12.51
C LEU A 55 -0.80 -8.70 13.27
N ARG A 56 -1.64 -9.74 13.43
CA ARG A 56 -2.88 -9.66 14.24
C ARG A 56 -2.61 -9.23 15.66
N LYS A 57 -1.61 -9.85 16.30
CA LYS A 57 -1.31 -9.64 17.72
C LYS A 57 -0.68 -8.28 18.00
N THR A 58 0.16 -7.81 17.08
CA THR A 58 1.08 -6.68 17.35
C THR A 58 0.63 -5.38 16.73
N PHE A 59 0.04 -5.42 15.53
CA PHE A 59 -0.19 -4.23 14.72
C PHE A 59 -1.66 -3.96 14.38
N PHE A 60 -2.56 -4.96 14.54
CA PHE A 60 -3.95 -4.82 14.12
C PHE A 60 -4.82 -4.20 15.22
N GLU A 61 -5.51 -3.11 14.85
CA GLU A 61 -6.55 -2.48 15.67
C GLU A 61 -7.62 -1.84 14.76
N ASN A 62 -8.90 -2.19 14.98
CA ASN A 62 -10.06 -1.57 14.30
C ASN A 62 -9.98 -1.55 12.76
N GLY A 63 -9.39 -2.56 12.13
CA GLY A 63 -9.22 -2.64 10.67
C GLY A 63 -7.93 -2.01 10.14
N ASP A 64 -7.21 -1.27 10.95
CA ASP A 64 -5.92 -0.68 10.63
C ASP A 64 -4.76 -1.58 11.07
N PHE A 65 -3.64 -1.49 10.33
CA PHE A 65 -2.35 -2.05 10.72
C PHE A 65 -1.39 -0.90 11.00
N HIS A 66 -1.35 -0.47 12.25
CA HIS A 66 -0.55 0.68 12.67
C HIS A 66 0.81 0.26 13.25
N ALA A 67 1.75 1.19 13.21
CA ALA A 67 3.04 1.01 13.85
C ALA A 67 2.88 0.97 15.38
N VAL A 68 3.70 0.16 16.04
CA VAL A 68 3.78 0.21 17.50
C VAL A 68 4.37 1.55 17.95
N LYS A 69 4.10 1.93 19.20
CA LYS A 69 4.70 3.13 19.79
C LYS A 69 6.23 3.05 19.66
N ASP A 70 6.83 4.17 19.26
CA ASP A 70 8.27 4.32 19.08
C ASP A 70 8.89 3.51 17.91
N ASP A 71 8.07 2.97 16.97
CA ASP A 71 8.60 2.40 15.72
C ASP A 71 9.22 3.52 14.86
N PRO A 72 10.55 3.53 14.65
CA PRO A 72 11.22 4.55 13.86
C PRO A 72 10.84 4.51 12.38
N THR A 73 10.19 3.43 11.95
CA THR A 73 9.72 3.22 10.57
C THR A 73 8.26 3.60 10.37
N SER A 74 7.61 4.15 11.40
CA SER A 74 6.17 4.46 11.42
C SER A 74 5.76 5.58 10.45
N GLY A 75 6.74 6.31 9.92
CA GLY A 75 6.50 7.51 9.11
C GLY A 75 5.82 7.27 7.77
N GLY A 76 4.58 7.76 7.62
CA GLY A 76 3.83 7.77 6.37
C GLY A 76 3.43 6.37 5.85
N LEU A 77 2.74 6.33 4.73
CA LEU A 77 2.37 5.09 4.04
C LEU A 77 1.44 4.15 4.86
N LYS A 78 0.66 4.69 5.80
CA LYS A 78 -0.25 3.91 6.65
C LYS A 78 -1.24 3.09 5.82
N ASN A 79 -2.01 3.76 4.96
CA ASN A 79 -3.04 3.13 4.15
C ASN A 79 -2.46 2.28 3.03
N TYR A 80 -1.31 2.68 2.48
CA TYR A 80 -0.53 1.85 1.58
C TYR A 80 -0.15 0.51 2.21
N ARG A 81 0.35 0.51 3.46
CA ARG A 81 0.72 -0.72 4.19
C ARG A 81 -0.48 -1.58 4.50
N THR A 82 -1.57 -0.97 5.01
CA THR A 82 -2.82 -1.68 5.33
C THR A 82 -3.37 -2.40 4.10
N ALA A 83 -3.32 -1.77 2.92
CA ALA A 83 -3.73 -2.40 1.67
C ALA A 83 -2.88 -3.63 1.33
N TRP A 84 -1.56 -3.56 1.44
CA TRP A 84 -0.68 -4.70 1.17
C TRP A 84 -0.87 -5.84 2.16
N ILE A 85 -0.98 -5.52 3.45
CA ILE A 85 -1.22 -6.52 4.51
C ILE A 85 -2.58 -7.18 4.27
N GLY A 86 -3.64 -6.39 4.09
CA GLY A 86 -4.99 -6.89 3.86
C GLY A 86 -5.08 -7.83 2.65
N ARG A 87 -4.40 -7.49 1.56
CA ARG A 87 -4.30 -8.33 0.37
C ARG A 87 -3.64 -9.68 0.66
N GLY A 88 -2.49 -9.69 1.33
CA GLY A 88 -1.80 -10.93 1.70
C GLY A 88 -2.60 -11.79 2.67
N LEU A 89 -3.27 -11.17 3.64
CA LEU A 89 -4.14 -11.86 4.58
C LEU A 89 -5.36 -12.50 3.90
N HIS A 90 -5.92 -11.82 2.89
CA HIS A 90 -7.03 -12.37 2.12
C HIS A 90 -6.62 -13.64 1.36
N GLN A 91 -5.47 -13.64 0.71
CA GLN A 91 -4.93 -14.81 0.02
C GLN A 91 -4.66 -16.00 0.96
N LEU A 92 -4.33 -15.72 2.22
CA LEU A 92 -4.11 -16.73 3.27
C LEU A 92 -5.40 -17.21 3.94
N GLY A 93 -6.59 -16.65 3.59
CA GLY A 93 -7.87 -17.02 4.18
C GLY A 93 -8.16 -16.36 5.55
N PHE A 94 -7.39 -15.35 5.97
CA PHE A 94 -7.68 -14.55 7.16
C PHE A 94 -8.73 -13.48 6.84
N PHE A 95 -9.94 -13.95 6.45
CA PHE A 95 -11.01 -13.08 5.94
C PHE A 95 -11.55 -12.09 6.96
N ASP A 96 -11.52 -12.42 8.24
CA ASP A 96 -11.90 -11.50 9.31
C ASP A 96 -11.01 -10.25 9.34
N LEU A 97 -9.70 -10.43 9.22
CA LEU A 97 -8.73 -9.33 9.18
C LEU A 97 -8.78 -8.57 7.86
N SER A 98 -8.79 -9.30 6.74
CA SER A 98 -8.78 -8.65 5.42
C SER A 98 -10.07 -7.88 5.13
N ASN A 99 -11.23 -8.39 5.53
CA ASN A 99 -12.49 -7.66 5.38
C ASN A 99 -12.54 -6.41 6.26
N SER A 100 -11.99 -6.47 7.48
CA SER A 100 -11.85 -5.30 8.34
C SER A 100 -10.90 -4.27 7.72
N ALA A 101 -9.77 -4.70 7.17
CA ALA A 101 -8.84 -3.82 6.46
C ALA A 101 -9.48 -3.19 5.21
N GLY A 102 -10.29 -3.96 4.45
CA GLY A 102 -11.03 -3.44 3.32
C GLY A 102 -12.05 -2.36 3.72
N ALA A 103 -12.83 -2.60 4.78
CA ALA A 103 -13.78 -1.61 5.31
C ALA A 103 -13.06 -0.36 5.85
N PHE A 104 -11.92 -0.53 6.50
CA PHE A 104 -11.09 0.58 6.94
C PHE A 104 -10.60 1.43 5.75
N LEU A 105 -10.06 0.80 4.69
CA LEU A 105 -9.63 1.51 3.48
C LEU A 105 -10.78 2.24 2.79
N GLU A 106 -11.99 1.68 2.78
CA GLU A 106 -13.19 2.38 2.29
C GLU A 106 -13.52 3.62 3.12
N SER A 107 -13.33 3.58 4.44
CA SER A 107 -13.53 4.75 5.31
C SER A 107 -12.46 5.84 5.11
N GLU A 108 -11.31 5.48 4.56
CA GLU A 108 -10.22 6.39 4.21
C GLU A 108 -10.34 6.94 2.76
N MET A 109 -11.32 6.50 2.00
CA MET A 109 -11.62 7.02 0.66
C MET A 109 -12.38 8.34 0.77
N VAL A 110 -11.89 9.38 0.11
CA VAL A 110 -12.57 10.70 0.06
C VAL A 110 -13.83 10.59 -0.81
N PRO A 111 -15.04 10.76 -0.27
CA PRO A 111 -16.28 10.40 -0.97
C PRO A 111 -16.49 11.09 -2.33
N LYS A 112 -16.01 12.33 -2.48
CA LYS A 112 -16.20 13.12 -3.72
C LYS A 112 -15.14 12.82 -4.79
N HIS A 113 -13.97 12.38 -4.38
CA HIS A 113 -12.80 12.29 -5.25
C HIS A 113 -12.27 10.86 -5.40
N HIS A 114 -12.69 9.95 -4.51
CA HIS A 114 -12.36 8.51 -4.48
C HIS A 114 -10.87 8.18 -4.29
N GLY A 115 -10.03 9.18 -4.02
CA GLY A 115 -8.64 8.96 -3.64
C GLY A 115 -8.54 8.49 -2.19
N ILE A 116 -7.59 7.60 -1.92
CA ILE A 116 -7.28 7.13 -0.56
C ILE A 116 -6.39 8.16 0.13
N LEU A 117 -6.80 8.57 1.32
CA LEU A 117 -6.00 9.42 2.18
C LEU A 117 -4.71 8.71 2.59
N GLU A 118 -3.64 9.45 2.72
CA GLU A 118 -2.43 8.98 3.36
C GLU A 118 -2.07 9.90 4.52
N ASP A 119 -1.44 9.33 5.52
CA ASP A 119 -1.15 10.04 6.74
C ASP A 119 0.06 10.97 6.54
N SER A 120 -0.18 12.27 6.68
CA SER A 120 0.87 13.29 6.66
C SER A 120 1.05 13.94 8.04
N GLU A 121 0.31 13.48 9.07
CA GLU A 121 0.34 14.05 10.42
C GLU A 121 1.74 14.05 11.05
N ILE A 122 2.62 13.14 10.62
CA ILE A 122 4.01 13.04 11.09
C ILE A 122 4.81 14.32 10.84
N HIS A 123 4.38 15.15 9.88
CA HIS A 123 5.09 16.35 9.48
C HIS A 123 4.27 17.63 9.67
N GLY A 124 3.13 17.55 10.34
CA GLY A 124 2.26 18.72 10.56
C GLY A 124 1.53 19.20 9.29
N TYR A 125 1.53 18.41 8.23
CA TYR A 125 0.75 18.69 7.03
C TYR A 125 -0.65 18.08 7.11
N PRO A 126 -1.65 18.64 6.42
CA PRO A 126 -2.97 18.04 6.32
C PRO A 126 -2.90 16.68 5.59
N ARG A 127 -3.86 15.82 5.88
CA ARG A 127 -4.00 14.55 5.16
C ARG A 127 -4.29 14.80 3.67
N GLU A 128 -3.72 13.99 2.82
CA GLU A 128 -3.73 14.16 1.36
C GLU A 128 -4.13 12.85 0.68
N MET A 129 -4.86 12.94 -0.43
CA MET A 129 -5.09 11.79 -1.30
C MET A 129 -3.78 11.43 -2.01
N ASP A 130 -3.37 10.17 -1.89
CA ASP A 130 -2.07 9.70 -2.36
C ASP A 130 -2.22 8.70 -3.51
N TRP A 131 -1.41 8.89 -4.56
CA TRP A 131 -1.36 8.00 -5.71
C TRP A 131 -1.03 6.56 -5.34
N GLY A 132 0.03 6.36 -4.54
CA GLY A 132 0.52 5.03 -4.16
C GLY A 132 -0.45 4.30 -3.23
N ALA A 133 -1.04 5.01 -2.26
CA ALA A 133 -2.06 4.46 -1.37
C ALA A 133 -3.30 4.05 -2.17
N THR A 134 -3.74 4.88 -3.12
CA THR A 134 -4.90 4.57 -3.98
C THR A 134 -4.62 3.37 -4.89
N CYS A 135 -3.45 3.30 -5.54
CA CYS A 135 -3.08 2.12 -6.34
C CYS A 135 -3.06 0.82 -5.52
N SER A 136 -2.50 0.87 -4.31
CA SER A 136 -2.44 -0.31 -3.44
C SER A 136 -3.82 -0.73 -2.94
N ALA A 137 -4.69 0.24 -2.65
CA ALA A 137 -6.07 -0.02 -2.26
C ALA A 137 -6.88 -0.67 -3.40
N ILE A 138 -6.73 -0.22 -4.65
CA ILE A 138 -7.33 -0.88 -5.82
C ILE A 138 -6.96 -2.36 -5.85
N LEU A 139 -5.67 -2.68 -5.74
CA LEU A 139 -5.20 -4.06 -5.76
C LEU A 139 -5.74 -4.89 -4.58
N ALA A 140 -5.89 -4.28 -3.41
CA ALA A 140 -6.50 -4.92 -2.24
C ALA A 140 -8.00 -5.14 -2.44
N PHE A 141 -8.73 -4.14 -2.89
CA PHE A 141 -10.17 -4.22 -3.17
C PHE A 141 -10.49 -5.29 -4.22
N LEU A 142 -9.74 -5.34 -5.32
CA LEU A 142 -9.90 -6.38 -6.34
C LEU A 142 -9.65 -7.78 -5.76
N THR A 143 -8.62 -7.95 -4.93
CA THR A 143 -8.33 -9.22 -4.26
C THR A 143 -9.46 -9.63 -3.32
N MET A 144 -10.12 -8.67 -2.66
CA MET A 144 -11.22 -8.89 -1.70
C MET A 144 -12.60 -8.94 -2.36
N GLY A 145 -12.70 -8.79 -3.70
CA GLY A 145 -13.97 -8.77 -4.43
C GLY A 145 -14.77 -7.47 -4.26
N ARG A 146 -14.15 -6.37 -3.79
CA ARG A 146 -14.77 -5.04 -3.64
C ARG A 146 -14.61 -4.23 -4.93
N VAL A 147 -15.23 -4.71 -6.00
CA VAL A 147 -15.01 -4.18 -7.36
C VAL A 147 -15.45 -2.72 -7.50
N ASP A 148 -16.59 -2.35 -6.90
CA ASP A 148 -17.10 -0.97 -6.96
C ASP A 148 -16.14 0.03 -6.30
N SER A 149 -15.59 -0.32 -5.13
CA SER A 149 -14.59 0.52 -4.45
C SER A 149 -13.29 0.62 -5.25
N ALA A 150 -12.88 -0.47 -5.91
CA ALA A 150 -11.71 -0.47 -6.80
C ALA A 150 -11.94 0.42 -8.02
N ALA A 151 -13.12 0.35 -8.66
CA ALA A 151 -13.48 1.16 -9.82
C ALA A 151 -13.50 2.66 -9.47
N ALA A 152 -14.13 3.03 -8.35
CA ALA A 152 -14.13 4.40 -7.86
C ALA A 152 -12.71 4.95 -7.64
N CYS A 153 -11.82 4.17 -7.03
CA CYS A 153 -10.40 4.53 -6.93
C CYS A 153 -9.72 4.64 -8.30
N GLY A 154 -10.14 3.84 -9.28
CA GLY A 154 -9.65 3.91 -10.66
C GLY A 154 -9.97 5.26 -11.32
N GLU A 155 -11.19 5.77 -11.11
CA GLU A 155 -11.59 7.10 -11.59
C GLU A 155 -10.68 8.22 -11.02
N PHE A 156 -10.31 8.13 -9.74
CA PHE A 156 -9.34 9.05 -9.15
C PHE A 156 -8.00 9.02 -9.89
N LEU A 157 -7.48 7.83 -10.21
CA LEU A 157 -6.21 7.70 -10.93
C LEU A 157 -6.29 8.27 -12.34
N VAL A 158 -7.37 8.03 -13.08
CA VAL A 158 -7.60 8.61 -14.42
C VAL A 158 -7.60 10.13 -14.32
N LYS A 159 -8.43 10.68 -13.43
CA LYS A 159 -8.48 12.13 -13.22
C LYS A 159 -7.14 12.71 -12.77
N MET A 160 -6.38 11.98 -11.98
CA MET A 160 -5.03 12.40 -11.56
C MET A 160 -4.07 12.50 -12.75
N ILE A 161 -4.19 11.61 -13.75
CA ILE A 161 -3.39 11.64 -14.99
C ILE A 161 -3.82 12.85 -15.84
N ASP A 162 -5.12 13.03 -16.06
CA ASP A 162 -5.66 14.04 -16.96
C ASP A 162 -5.37 15.47 -16.47
N ASP A 163 -5.41 15.69 -15.17
CA ASP A 163 -5.23 17.02 -14.56
C ASP A 163 -3.75 17.39 -14.32
N GLN A 164 -2.76 16.55 -14.75
CA GLN A 164 -1.34 16.89 -14.54
C GLN A 164 -0.97 18.23 -15.17
N PRO A 165 -0.47 19.21 -14.38
CA PRO A 165 -0.22 20.56 -14.88
C PRO A 165 1.07 20.68 -15.73
N ASN A 166 1.91 19.64 -15.71
CA ASN A 166 3.23 19.68 -16.34
C ASN A 166 3.61 18.33 -16.97
N LYS A 167 3.93 18.32 -18.26
CA LYS A 167 4.32 17.12 -19.02
C LYS A 167 5.67 16.50 -18.60
N ASN A 168 6.52 17.27 -17.93
CA ASN A 168 7.86 16.82 -17.50
C ASN A 168 7.89 16.34 -16.05
N LYS A 169 6.76 16.47 -15.34
CA LYS A 169 6.61 16.08 -13.94
C LYS A 169 5.28 15.36 -13.75
N PHE A 170 5.26 14.40 -12.81
CA PHE A 170 4.05 13.78 -12.36
C PHE A 170 3.90 14.01 -10.86
N TYR A 171 2.90 14.78 -10.47
CA TYR A 171 2.56 15.05 -9.08
C TYR A 171 1.71 13.91 -8.54
N LEU A 172 2.00 13.46 -7.33
CA LEU A 172 1.48 12.20 -6.78
C LEU A 172 0.39 12.40 -5.73
N LYS A 173 0.04 13.65 -5.42
CA LYS A 173 -0.90 13.96 -4.34
C LYS A 173 -1.91 15.03 -4.71
N ARG A 174 -3.11 14.90 -4.13
CA ARG A 174 -4.17 15.91 -4.15
C ARG A 174 -4.58 16.27 -2.73
N ASP A 175 -5.03 17.50 -2.56
CA ASP A 175 -5.67 17.95 -1.34
C ASP A 175 -7.12 17.42 -1.24
N LEU A 176 -7.79 17.73 -0.11
CA LEU A 176 -9.18 17.31 0.13
C LEU A 176 -10.20 18.01 -0.79
N ASN A 177 -9.83 19.09 -1.46
CA ASN A 177 -10.66 19.75 -2.47
C ASN A 177 -10.53 19.10 -3.85
N GLY A 178 -9.53 18.21 -4.02
CA GLY A 178 -9.23 17.53 -5.27
C GLY A 178 -8.21 18.25 -6.14
N GLU A 179 -7.55 19.30 -5.64
CA GLU A 179 -6.53 20.02 -6.39
C GLU A 179 -5.18 19.32 -6.29
N ILE A 180 -4.44 19.26 -7.41
CA ILE A 180 -3.08 18.71 -7.42
C ILE A 180 -2.16 19.60 -6.59
N ILE A 181 -1.41 18.99 -5.68
CA ILE A 181 -0.46 19.70 -4.82
C ILE A 181 0.83 19.92 -5.61
N VAL A 182 1.02 21.12 -6.12
CA VAL A 182 2.19 21.54 -6.92
C VAL A 182 3.21 22.31 -6.08
N ASP A 183 2.77 22.99 -5.04
CA ASP A 183 3.66 23.67 -4.09
C ASP A 183 4.07 22.69 -3.01
N LEU A 184 5.31 22.26 -3.10
CA LEU A 184 5.84 21.22 -2.21
C LEU A 184 6.53 21.80 -0.97
N MET A 185 6.76 23.12 -0.94
CA MET A 185 7.44 23.80 0.17
C MET A 185 8.67 22.98 0.65
N ASP A 186 8.76 22.69 1.95
CA ASP A 186 9.84 21.87 2.55
C ASP A 186 9.52 20.36 2.59
N ARG A 187 8.48 19.91 1.90
CA ARG A 187 8.05 18.51 1.88
C ARG A 187 9.09 17.62 1.21
N GLN A 188 9.09 16.34 1.56
CA GLN A 188 9.96 15.36 0.92
C GLN A 188 9.58 15.19 -0.56
N LEU A 189 10.33 15.84 -1.44
CA LEU A 189 10.09 15.86 -2.89
C LEU A 189 9.94 14.45 -3.49
N LYS A 190 10.67 13.46 -2.96
CA LYS A 190 10.68 12.07 -3.49
C LYS A 190 9.33 11.37 -3.46
N THR A 191 8.44 11.72 -2.53
CA THR A 191 7.12 11.08 -2.37
C THR A 191 5.97 11.91 -2.93
N HIS A 192 6.24 13.08 -3.48
CA HIS A 192 5.22 14.02 -3.95
C HIS A 192 5.26 14.26 -5.45
N VAL A 193 6.43 14.13 -6.09
CA VAL A 193 6.59 14.38 -7.52
C VAL A 193 7.65 13.48 -8.13
N ILE A 194 7.41 13.04 -9.36
CA ILE A 194 8.37 12.39 -10.24
C ILE A 194 8.76 13.39 -11.32
N GLU A 195 10.04 13.71 -11.44
CA GLU A 195 10.60 14.56 -12.48
C GLU A 195 11.26 13.67 -13.55
N PHE A 196 10.66 13.56 -14.73
CA PHE A 196 11.09 12.59 -15.76
C PHE A 196 12.51 12.77 -16.28
N ALA A 197 13.07 13.97 -16.16
CA ALA A 197 14.46 14.23 -16.51
C ALA A 197 15.49 13.82 -15.46
N LYS A 198 15.05 13.43 -14.26
CA LYS A 198 15.93 13.05 -13.14
C LYS A 198 16.03 11.54 -13.01
N THR A 199 17.21 11.06 -12.64
CA THR A 199 17.45 9.67 -12.24
C THR A 199 17.02 9.44 -10.79
N GLN A 200 16.95 8.17 -10.35
CA GLN A 200 16.67 7.77 -8.97
C GLN A 200 15.34 8.31 -8.41
N GLN A 201 14.31 8.35 -9.26
CA GLN A 201 12.94 8.71 -8.88
C GLN A 201 12.14 7.46 -8.49
N ILE A 202 10.99 7.64 -7.83
CA ILE A 202 10.10 6.55 -7.43
C ILE A 202 9.21 6.04 -8.60
N TYR A 203 9.83 5.74 -9.75
CA TYR A 203 9.11 5.29 -10.97
C TYR A 203 8.24 4.05 -10.76
N TRP A 204 8.52 3.26 -9.73
CA TRP A 204 7.72 2.10 -9.38
C TRP A 204 6.27 2.46 -9.01
N TYR A 205 5.99 3.69 -8.58
CA TYR A 205 4.62 4.17 -8.36
C TYR A 205 3.82 4.18 -9.67
N LEU A 206 4.43 4.57 -10.78
CA LEU A 206 3.78 4.52 -12.09
C LEU A 206 3.57 3.07 -12.55
N GLY A 207 4.55 2.20 -12.32
CA GLY A 207 4.39 0.76 -12.60
C GLY A 207 3.27 0.11 -11.79
N MET A 208 3.05 0.56 -10.56
CA MET A 208 1.98 0.05 -9.71
C MET A 208 0.58 0.44 -10.25
N SER A 209 0.43 1.66 -10.77
CA SER A 209 -0.84 2.05 -11.41
C SER A 209 -1.13 1.25 -12.68
N MET A 210 -0.14 0.89 -13.46
CA MET A 210 -0.33 -0.02 -14.61
C MET A 210 -0.89 -1.37 -14.16
N THR A 211 -0.40 -1.91 -13.04
CA THR A 211 -0.92 -3.15 -12.47
C THR A 211 -2.35 -2.98 -11.96
N ALA A 212 -2.66 -1.85 -11.33
CA ALA A 212 -4.00 -1.55 -10.84
C ALA A 212 -5.00 -1.43 -12.00
N PHE A 213 -4.66 -0.70 -13.07
CA PHE A 213 -5.50 -0.58 -14.26
C PHE A 213 -5.69 -1.93 -14.99
N ALA A 214 -4.62 -2.73 -15.11
CA ALA A 214 -4.75 -4.06 -15.69
C ALA A 214 -5.70 -4.96 -14.88
N GLY A 215 -5.63 -4.88 -13.54
CA GLY A 215 -6.56 -5.59 -12.66
C GLY A 215 -8.01 -5.11 -12.82
N LEU A 216 -8.23 -3.80 -12.91
CA LEU A 216 -9.56 -3.23 -13.16
C LEU A 216 -10.12 -3.69 -14.51
N LEU A 217 -9.36 -3.56 -15.58
CA LEU A 217 -9.76 -4.02 -16.92
C LEU A 217 -10.19 -5.50 -16.93
N LEU A 218 -9.45 -6.36 -16.22
CA LEU A 218 -9.78 -7.79 -16.15
C LEU A 218 -11.05 -8.08 -15.37
N MET A 219 -11.38 -7.25 -14.37
CA MET A 219 -12.53 -7.49 -13.47
C MET A 219 -13.79 -6.76 -13.91
N THR A 220 -13.67 -5.60 -14.55
CA THR A 220 -14.83 -4.79 -14.98
C THR A 220 -15.16 -4.97 -16.47
N GLN A 221 -14.24 -5.46 -17.27
CA GLN A 221 -14.34 -5.56 -18.74
C GLN A 221 -14.55 -4.20 -19.45
N GLU A 222 -14.13 -3.11 -18.82
CA GLU A 222 -14.21 -1.72 -19.32
C GLU A 222 -12.83 -1.11 -19.60
#